data_d1d1a0219ae364d68d57060aa4fc1bef
#
_entry.id   d1d1a0219ae364d68d57060aa4fc1bef
#
_cell.length_a   1.000
_cell.length_b   1.000
_cell.length_c   1.000
_cell.angle_alpha   90.00
_cell.angle_beta   90.00
_cell.angle_gamma   90.00
#
_symmetry.space_group_name_H-M   'P 1'
#
loop_
_entity.id
_entity.type
_entity.pdbx_description
1 polymer ?
#
loop_
_entity_poly.entity_id
_entity_poly.type
_entity_poly.pdbx_seq_one_letter_code
_entity_poly.pdbx_strand_id
1 'polypeptide(L)'
;MFEFAIRKALGQKNIFNTYYLPQLKRGCFNVVATTIGSNSPCLSNLTDDLVFGAMEQWDMLQEEEKISGAFHICTNVAQIRQTVAEGKIALLLAFEGARALHGRAGEDSMAMLHAFHALGLRVNCICGAARTMFGDGVGECRPEAGATTFGISLIEEMNRIGMLIDLTHLNDATFFDCIEASSKPVIVSHDGVQAVCPSECNLSDDRLRAIGKNGGGVGMEIVKTELVRGSQETGELVTFDNVIDHIDHIVEIAGIDHVGLGLDYDNFPLVRNVHRAMCPFPGSIEGFYTGIPKGDHMTEDPNDISEGYVIAEYLVNRGYSDNDILKILGGNLMRVLEETIG
;
A
#
# COMPACT_ATOMS: atom_id res chain seq x y z
N MET A 1 -6.74 -8.58 -1.41
CA MET A 1 -8.04 -8.94 -2.06
C MET A 1 -8.00 -10.19 -2.93
N PHE A 2 -6.91 -10.51 -3.60
CA PHE A 2 -6.84 -11.69 -4.50
C PHE A 2 -7.09 -13.02 -3.76
N GLU A 3 -6.42 -13.26 -2.63
CA GLU A 3 -6.66 -14.43 -1.80
C GLU A 3 -8.13 -14.52 -1.34
N PHE A 4 -8.70 -13.39 -0.96
CA PHE A 4 -10.10 -13.28 -0.55
C PHE A 4 -11.05 -13.76 -1.66
N ALA A 5 -10.83 -13.31 -2.89
CA ALA A 5 -11.61 -13.71 -4.06
C ALA A 5 -11.49 -15.22 -4.34
N ILE A 6 -10.27 -15.78 -4.24
CA ILE A 6 -10.05 -17.23 -4.39
C ILE A 6 -10.83 -18.02 -3.33
N ARG A 7 -10.74 -17.61 -2.06
CA ARG A 7 -11.46 -18.28 -0.96
C ARG A 7 -12.97 -18.25 -1.19
N LYS A 8 -13.51 -17.13 -1.64
CA LYS A 8 -14.93 -16.98 -2.00
C LYS A 8 -15.30 -17.89 -3.16
N ALA A 9 -14.49 -17.97 -4.22
CA ALA A 9 -14.70 -18.87 -5.36
C ALA A 9 -14.68 -20.36 -4.96
N LEU A 10 -13.92 -20.72 -3.93
CA LEU A 10 -13.90 -22.04 -3.32
C LEU A 10 -15.11 -22.32 -2.39
N GLY A 11 -16.08 -21.39 -2.30
CA GLY A 11 -17.28 -21.52 -1.48
C GLY A 11 -17.06 -21.28 0.01
N GLN A 12 -15.91 -20.76 0.41
CA GLN A 12 -15.63 -20.41 1.80
C GLN A 12 -16.49 -19.20 2.22
N LYS A 13 -16.92 -19.19 3.47
CA LYS A 13 -17.76 -18.12 4.05
C LYS A 13 -17.10 -17.57 5.31
N ASN A 14 -17.52 -16.38 5.71
CA ASN A 14 -16.99 -15.72 6.90
C ASN A 14 -15.45 -15.66 6.87
N ILE A 15 -14.94 -15.29 5.70
CA ILE A 15 -13.52 -15.40 5.35
C ILE A 15 -12.68 -14.48 6.25
N PHE A 16 -13.17 -13.26 6.48
CA PHE A 16 -12.45 -12.30 7.32
C PHE A 16 -12.24 -12.83 8.74
N ASN A 17 -13.30 -13.30 9.39
CA ASN A 17 -13.19 -13.83 10.76
C ASN A 17 -12.37 -15.11 10.86
N THR A 18 -12.32 -15.89 9.79
CA THR A 18 -11.61 -17.18 9.79
C THR A 18 -10.13 -17.02 9.53
N TYR A 19 -9.75 -16.14 8.61
CA TYR A 19 -8.38 -16.08 8.07
C TYR A 19 -7.63 -14.80 8.39
N TYR A 20 -8.30 -13.65 8.46
CA TYR A 20 -7.65 -12.35 8.63
C TYR A 20 -7.73 -11.81 10.05
N LEU A 21 -8.93 -11.83 10.65
CA LEU A 21 -9.14 -11.26 11.98
C LEU A 21 -8.23 -11.84 13.07
N PRO A 22 -7.98 -13.17 13.13
CA PRO A 22 -7.09 -13.73 14.14
C PRO A 22 -5.65 -13.22 14.00
N GLN A 23 -5.16 -13.11 12.76
CA GLN A 23 -3.81 -12.61 12.46
C GLN A 23 -3.69 -11.12 12.81
N LEU A 24 -4.64 -10.29 12.36
CA LEU A 24 -4.66 -8.86 12.65
C LEU A 24 -4.73 -8.56 14.15
N LYS A 25 -5.57 -9.28 14.88
CA LYS A 25 -5.68 -9.12 16.35
C LYS A 25 -4.40 -9.53 17.06
N ARG A 26 -3.80 -10.63 16.67
CA ARG A 26 -2.56 -11.12 17.26
C ARG A 26 -1.40 -10.16 16.95
N GLY A 27 -1.34 -9.63 15.73
CA GLY A 27 -0.35 -8.63 15.32
C GLY A 27 -0.61 -7.22 15.83
N CYS A 28 -1.70 -7.01 16.59
CA CYS A 28 -2.11 -5.71 17.16
C CYS A 28 -2.50 -4.65 16.11
N PHE A 29 -2.88 -5.05 14.91
CA PHE A 29 -3.36 -4.11 13.88
C PHE A 29 -4.85 -3.78 14.08
N ASN A 30 -5.15 -2.49 14.19
CA ASN A 30 -6.50 -1.98 14.39
C ASN A 30 -7.03 -1.18 13.19
N VAL A 31 -6.13 -0.62 12.37
CA VAL A 31 -6.43 0.13 11.16
C VAL A 31 -5.65 -0.49 10.01
N VAL A 32 -6.31 -0.78 8.92
CA VAL A 32 -5.71 -1.45 7.75
C VAL A 32 -6.21 -0.77 6.48
N ALA A 33 -5.29 -0.40 5.60
CA ALA A 33 -5.63 -0.08 4.21
C ALA A 33 -5.61 -1.38 3.39
N THR A 34 -6.63 -1.58 2.56
CA THR A 34 -6.71 -2.72 1.65
C THR A 34 -6.90 -2.25 0.22
N THR A 35 -6.09 -2.79 -0.69
CA THR A 35 -6.21 -2.46 -2.10
C THR A 35 -7.36 -3.21 -2.76
N ILE A 36 -8.17 -2.46 -3.51
CA ILE A 36 -9.12 -2.98 -4.50
C ILE A 36 -8.70 -2.43 -5.87
N GLY A 37 -9.01 -3.14 -6.96
CA GLY A 37 -8.64 -2.66 -8.30
C GLY A 37 -7.13 -2.50 -8.50
N SER A 38 -6.32 -3.30 -7.79
CA SER A 38 -4.87 -3.27 -7.85
C SER A 38 -4.35 -3.53 -9.28
N ASN A 39 -3.20 -2.93 -9.58
CA ASN A 39 -2.41 -3.23 -10.77
C ASN A 39 -1.87 -4.67 -10.81
N SER A 40 -2.12 -5.48 -9.80
CA SER A 40 -1.67 -6.86 -9.80
C SER A 40 -2.04 -7.53 -11.12
N PRO A 41 -1.07 -8.01 -11.89
CA PRO A 41 -1.32 -8.72 -13.15
C PRO A 41 -2.30 -9.89 -12.98
N CYS A 42 -2.44 -10.37 -11.76
CA CYS A 42 -3.29 -11.48 -11.39
C CYS A 42 -4.78 -11.18 -11.50
N LEU A 43 -5.19 -9.97 -11.17
CA LEU A 43 -6.59 -9.54 -11.25
C LEU A 43 -6.93 -8.94 -12.60
N SER A 44 -6.01 -8.17 -13.19
CA SER A 44 -6.18 -7.63 -14.54
C SER A 44 -6.24 -8.69 -15.63
N ASN A 45 -5.67 -9.88 -15.39
CA ASN A 45 -5.74 -10.99 -16.33
C ASN A 45 -7.02 -11.85 -16.18
N LEU A 46 -7.77 -11.70 -15.10
CA LEU A 46 -9.05 -12.36 -14.89
C LEU A 46 -10.22 -11.56 -15.47
N THR A 47 -10.05 -10.26 -15.63
CA THR A 47 -11.04 -9.38 -16.24
C THR A 47 -10.33 -8.39 -17.15
N ASP A 48 -10.72 -8.32 -18.41
CA ASP A 48 -10.27 -7.27 -19.34
C ASP A 48 -10.76 -5.87 -18.91
N ASP A 49 -11.60 -5.79 -17.88
CA ASP A 49 -12.22 -4.58 -17.35
C ASP A 49 -11.79 -4.36 -15.90
N LEU A 50 -10.85 -3.43 -15.69
CA LEU A 50 -10.31 -3.07 -14.39
C LEU A 50 -11.36 -2.41 -13.49
N VAL A 51 -12.31 -1.67 -14.05
CA VAL A 51 -13.41 -1.06 -13.31
C VAL A 51 -14.32 -2.16 -12.75
N PHE A 52 -14.66 -3.14 -13.59
CA PHE A 52 -15.48 -4.26 -13.18
C PHE A 52 -14.82 -5.06 -12.06
N GLY A 53 -13.53 -5.37 -12.19
CA GLY A 53 -12.77 -6.08 -11.15
C GLY A 53 -12.72 -5.33 -9.81
N ALA A 54 -12.56 -4.01 -9.85
CA ALA A 54 -12.60 -3.17 -8.64
C ALA A 54 -13.99 -3.18 -7.99
N MET A 55 -15.05 -3.13 -8.79
CA MET A 55 -16.43 -3.19 -8.31
C MET A 55 -16.79 -4.55 -7.71
N GLU A 56 -16.32 -5.66 -8.30
CA GLU A 56 -16.49 -7.00 -7.71
C GLU A 56 -15.80 -7.11 -6.34
N GLN A 57 -14.58 -6.60 -6.21
CA GLN A 57 -13.84 -6.62 -4.96
C GLN A 57 -14.51 -5.75 -3.90
N TRP A 58 -15.02 -4.58 -4.30
CA TRP A 58 -15.82 -3.73 -3.43
C TRP A 58 -17.07 -4.46 -2.92
N ASP A 59 -17.84 -5.08 -3.81
CA ASP A 59 -19.06 -5.83 -3.45
C ASP A 59 -18.74 -7.00 -2.50
N MET A 60 -17.67 -7.73 -2.77
CA MET A 60 -17.22 -8.82 -1.89
C MET A 60 -16.91 -8.33 -0.48
N LEU A 61 -16.27 -7.17 -0.33
CA LEU A 61 -15.98 -6.59 0.98
C LEU A 61 -17.24 -6.11 1.70
N GLN A 62 -18.18 -5.49 0.96
CA GLN A 62 -19.46 -5.06 1.52
C GLN A 62 -20.30 -6.23 2.05
N GLU A 63 -20.31 -7.35 1.34
CA GLU A 63 -20.98 -8.57 1.80
C GLU A 63 -20.29 -9.14 3.05
N GLU A 64 -18.96 -9.21 3.03
CA GLU A 64 -18.20 -9.78 4.13
C GLU A 64 -18.27 -8.92 5.40
N GLU A 65 -18.33 -7.60 5.28
CA GLU A 65 -18.56 -6.70 6.41
C GLU A 65 -19.84 -7.06 7.17
N LYS A 66 -20.93 -7.30 6.42
CA LYS A 66 -22.24 -7.70 6.99
C LYS A 66 -22.19 -9.08 7.64
N ILE A 67 -21.47 -10.03 7.03
CA ILE A 67 -21.34 -11.40 7.53
C ILE A 67 -20.44 -11.43 8.77
N SER A 68 -19.30 -10.76 8.71
CA SER A 68 -18.27 -10.77 9.73
C SER A 68 -18.66 -9.97 10.97
N GLY A 69 -19.14 -8.74 10.77
CA GLY A 69 -19.40 -7.77 11.84
C GLY A 69 -18.14 -7.33 12.61
N ALA A 70 -16.95 -7.81 12.25
CA ALA A 70 -15.71 -7.61 12.98
C ALA A 70 -14.80 -6.53 12.37
N PHE A 71 -15.18 -5.96 11.24
CA PHE A 71 -14.55 -4.78 10.66
C PHE A 71 -15.60 -3.79 10.16
N HIS A 72 -15.16 -2.58 9.86
CA HIS A 72 -15.98 -1.55 9.21
C HIS A 72 -15.17 -0.83 8.15
N ILE A 73 -15.77 -0.64 6.95
CA ILE A 73 -15.17 0.15 5.88
C ILE A 73 -15.36 1.63 6.23
N CYS A 74 -14.26 2.28 6.63
CA CYS A 74 -14.25 3.65 7.13
C CYS A 74 -13.97 4.65 6.00
N THR A 75 -14.64 5.80 6.06
CA THR A 75 -14.51 6.87 5.08
C THR A 75 -14.02 8.20 5.66
N ASN A 76 -13.82 8.26 6.98
CA ASN A 76 -13.25 9.39 7.70
C ASN A 76 -12.65 8.95 9.03
N VAL A 77 -11.87 9.82 9.66
CA VAL A 77 -11.16 9.51 10.91
C VAL A 77 -12.12 9.29 12.09
N ALA A 78 -13.26 9.96 12.13
CA ALA A 78 -14.24 9.74 13.20
C ALA A 78 -14.76 8.29 13.18
N GLN A 79 -15.06 7.74 11.99
CA GLN A 79 -15.44 6.33 11.84
C GLN A 79 -14.30 5.38 12.22
N ILE A 80 -13.05 5.68 11.84
CA ILE A 80 -11.87 4.89 12.23
C ILE A 80 -11.81 4.79 13.74
N ARG A 81 -11.84 5.92 14.45
CA ARG A 81 -11.76 5.97 15.92
C ARG A 81 -12.91 5.23 16.58
N GLN A 82 -14.14 5.40 16.09
CA GLN A 82 -15.30 4.69 16.60
C GLN A 82 -15.16 3.19 16.39
N THR A 83 -14.79 2.73 15.22
CA THR A 83 -14.62 1.32 14.88
C THR A 83 -13.57 0.65 15.76
N VAL A 84 -12.43 1.30 15.98
CA VAL A 84 -11.38 0.81 16.88
C VAL A 84 -11.87 0.77 18.33
N ALA A 85 -12.60 1.79 18.78
CA ALA A 85 -13.18 1.82 20.14
C ALA A 85 -14.21 0.70 20.37
N GLU A 86 -14.90 0.24 19.31
CA GLU A 86 -15.79 -0.93 19.33
C GLU A 86 -15.03 -2.27 19.29
N GLY A 87 -13.70 -2.29 19.25
CA GLY A 87 -12.86 -3.49 19.18
C GLY A 87 -12.89 -4.17 17.81
N LYS A 88 -13.29 -3.45 16.77
CA LYS A 88 -13.31 -3.90 15.38
C LYS A 88 -12.09 -3.38 14.63
N ILE A 89 -11.83 -3.93 13.44
CA ILE A 89 -10.81 -3.46 12.52
C ILE A 89 -11.39 -2.34 11.65
N ALA A 90 -10.76 -1.17 11.64
CA ALA A 90 -11.07 -0.10 10.70
C ALA A 90 -10.39 -0.38 9.36
N LEU A 91 -11.17 -0.53 8.30
CA LEU A 91 -10.68 -0.83 6.96
C LEU A 91 -10.81 0.40 6.07
N LEU A 92 -9.71 0.82 5.43
CA LEU A 92 -9.69 1.86 4.41
C LEU A 92 -9.56 1.22 3.02
N LEU A 93 -10.37 1.65 2.08
CA LEU A 93 -10.23 1.22 0.69
C LEU A 93 -9.18 2.05 -0.03
N ALA A 94 -8.28 1.38 -0.72
CA ALA A 94 -7.18 1.97 -1.48
C ALA A 94 -7.15 1.44 -2.92
N PHE A 95 -6.65 2.26 -3.84
CA PHE A 95 -6.15 1.83 -5.13
C PHE A 95 -4.63 1.89 -5.15
N GLU A 96 -4.00 0.80 -5.50
CA GLU A 96 -2.58 0.75 -5.83
C GLU A 96 -2.43 0.89 -7.35
N GLY A 97 -2.29 2.17 -7.77
CA GLY A 97 -2.36 2.58 -9.16
C GLY A 97 -3.77 2.91 -9.66
N ALA A 98 -3.87 4.02 -10.37
CA ALA A 98 -5.15 4.61 -10.81
C ALA A 98 -5.73 3.97 -12.10
N ARG A 99 -5.38 2.73 -12.43
CA ARG A 99 -5.85 2.08 -13.68
C ARG A 99 -7.36 1.91 -13.74
N ALA A 100 -8.00 1.65 -12.61
CA ALA A 100 -9.46 1.57 -12.56
C ALA A 100 -10.16 2.93 -12.80
N LEU A 101 -9.40 4.03 -12.78
CA LEU A 101 -9.88 5.37 -13.14
C LEU A 101 -9.67 5.70 -14.62
N HIS A 102 -9.05 4.83 -15.41
CA HIS A 102 -8.82 5.08 -16.83
C HIS A 102 -10.16 5.20 -17.57
N GLY A 103 -10.42 6.37 -18.11
CA GLY A 103 -11.51 6.64 -19.03
C GLY A 103 -11.01 6.81 -20.47
N ARG A 104 -11.91 7.10 -21.38
CA ARG A 104 -11.58 7.46 -22.77
C ARG A 104 -10.96 8.86 -22.86
N ALA A 105 -11.23 9.70 -21.86
CA ALA A 105 -10.69 11.04 -21.68
C ALA A 105 -10.60 11.37 -20.20
N GLY A 106 -9.87 12.43 -19.83
CA GLY A 106 -9.70 12.83 -18.44
C GLY A 106 -11.00 13.11 -17.69
N GLU A 107 -12.03 13.59 -18.38
CA GLU A 107 -13.36 13.83 -17.81
C GLU A 107 -14.03 12.52 -17.33
N ASP A 108 -13.92 11.44 -18.12
CA ASP A 108 -14.42 10.12 -17.72
C ASP A 108 -13.69 9.63 -16.44
N SER A 109 -12.38 9.89 -16.33
CA SER A 109 -11.57 9.53 -15.16
C SER A 109 -11.97 10.27 -13.89
N MET A 110 -12.34 11.55 -13.99
CA MET A 110 -12.87 12.31 -12.86
C MET A 110 -14.23 11.79 -12.40
N ALA A 111 -15.10 11.42 -13.34
CA ALA A 111 -16.38 10.79 -13.01
C ALA A 111 -16.18 9.45 -12.28
N MET A 112 -15.20 8.64 -12.70
CA MET A 112 -14.85 7.39 -12.02
C MET A 112 -14.26 7.63 -10.63
N LEU A 113 -13.37 8.64 -10.47
CA LEU A 113 -12.86 9.05 -9.16
C LEU A 113 -14.00 9.38 -8.19
N HIS A 114 -14.95 10.20 -8.61
CA HIS A 114 -16.12 10.57 -7.80
C HIS A 114 -16.98 9.35 -7.44
N ALA A 115 -17.20 8.45 -8.40
CA ALA A 115 -17.98 7.23 -8.16
C ALA A 115 -17.30 6.34 -7.10
N PHE A 116 -16.00 6.06 -7.24
CA PHE A 116 -15.27 5.26 -6.26
C PHE A 116 -15.13 5.96 -4.90
N HIS A 117 -14.97 7.29 -4.88
CA HIS A 117 -14.99 8.06 -3.63
C HIS A 117 -16.35 7.92 -2.91
N ALA A 118 -17.46 7.99 -3.64
CA ALA A 118 -18.79 7.76 -3.09
C ALA A 118 -18.99 6.32 -2.58
N LEU A 119 -18.31 5.34 -3.19
CA LEU A 119 -18.27 3.94 -2.74
C LEU A 119 -17.32 3.69 -1.56
N GLY A 120 -16.60 4.72 -1.09
CA GLY A 120 -15.77 4.64 0.11
C GLY A 120 -14.26 4.59 -0.14
N LEU A 121 -13.79 4.68 -1.39
CA LEU A 121 -12.35 4.81 -1.67
C LEU A 121 -11.78 6.06 -1.00
N ARG A 122 -10.67 5.94 -0.28
CA ARG A 122 -10.05 7.07 0.45
C ARG A 122 -8.56 7.23 0.20
N VAL A 123 -7.91 6.24 -0.38
CA VAL A 123 -6.48 6.30 -0.74
C VAL A 123 -6.35 5.93 -2.22
N ASN A 124 -5.58 6.70 -2.98
CA ASN A 124 -5.33 6.37 -4.38
C ASN A 124 -3.88 6.67 -4.76
N CYS A 125 -3.19 5.64 -5.23
CA CYS A 125 -1.89 5.74 -5.86
C CYS A 125 -2.08 6.18 -7.32
N ILE A 126 -1.25 7.12 -7.79
CA ILE A 126 -1.38 7.74 -9.12
C ILE A 126 -1.00 6.77 -10.24
N CYS A 127 0.09 6.03 -10.02
CA CYS A 127 0.55 4.97 -10.92
C CYS A 127 0.93 3.76 -10.08
N GLY A 128 0.92 2.56 -10.66
CA GLY A 128 1.76 1.48 -10.17
C GLY A 128 3.15 1.62 -10.79
N ALA A 129 3.94 0.55 -10.82
CA ALA A 129 5.26 0.56 -11.43
C ALA A 129 5.23 0.94 -12.93
N ALA A 130 4.12 0.72 -13.62
CA ALA A 130 3.98 1.01 -15.05
C ALA A 130 3.35 2.39 -15.30
N ARG A 131 3.57 2.91 -16.53
CA ARG A 131 2.92 4.14 -17.02
C ARG A 131 1.40 4.04 -17.00
N THR A 132 0.75 5.12 -16.59
CA THR A 132 -0.68 5.33 -16.71
C THR A 132 -0.96 6.58 -17.55
N MET A 133 -2.22 6.93 -17.74
CA MET A 133 -2.58 8.22 -18.36
C MET A 133 -2.29 9.42 -17.44
N PHE A 134 -1.95 9.19 -16.18
CA PHE A 134 -1.71 10.24 -15.18
C PHE A 134 -0.23 10.55 -14.97
N GLY A 135 0.66 9.60 -15.27
CA GLY A 135 2.11 9.77 -15.08
C GLY A 135 2.86 8.45 -15.27
N ASP A 136 4.13 8.48 -14.91
CA ASP A 136 5.06 7.36 -15.05
C ASP A 136 5.42 6.75 -13.71
N GLY A 137 5.42 5.41 -13.66
CA GLY A 137 5.94 4.64 -12.52
C GLY A 137 7.44 4.33 -12.68
N VAL A 138 8.03 3.75 -11.64
CA VAL A 138 9.47 3.39 -11.56
C VAL A 138 9.91 2.38 -12.61
N GLY A 139 9.01 1.54 -13.13
CA GLY A 139 9.31 0.53 -14.15
C GLY A 139 9.44 1.10 -15.58
N GLU A 140 9.28 2.41 -15.78
CA GLU A 140 9.41 3.01 -17.10
C GLU A 140 10.87 3.17 -17.51
N CYS A 141 11.23 2.63 -18.67
CA CYS A 141 12.62 2.68 -19.18
C CYS A 141 13.06 4.07 -19.68
N ARG A 142 12.18 5.06 -19.71
CA ARG A 142 12.46 6.47 -20.04
C ARG A 142 11.89 7.36 -18.94
N PRO A 143 12.62 7.53 -17.84
CA PRO A 143 12.11 8.14 -16.61
C PRO A 143 11.98 9.68 -16.66
N GLU A 144 12.14 10.31 -17.83
CA GLU A 144 12.12 11.77 -17.96
C GLU A 144 10.71 12.38 -18.01
N ALA A 145 9.66 11.55 -18.25
CA ALA A 145 8.30 12.05 -18.26
C ALA A 145 7.75 12.07 -16.81
N GLY A 146 7.15 13.21 -16.46
CA GLY A 146 6.50 13.45 -15.17
C GLY A 146 4.99 13.20 -15.21
N ALA A 147 4.28 13.84 -14.29
CA ALA A 147 2.82 13.81 -14.27
C ALA A 147 2.24 14.46 -15.53
N THR A 148 1.21 13.83 -16.09
CA THR A 148 0.48 14.44 -17.21
C THR A 148 -0.44 15.56 -16.72
N THR A 149 -0.97 16.38 -17.64
CA THR A 149 -2.01 17.38 -17.29
C THR A 149 -3.20 16.72 -16.57
N PHE A 150 -3.56 15.49 -16.96
CA PHE A 150 -4.61 14.73 -16.27
C PHE A 150 -4.17 14.27 -14.88
N GLY A 151 -2.88 13.93 -14.70
CA GLY A 151 -2.32 13.58 -13.40
C GLY A 151 -2.38 14.75 -12.42
N ILE A 152 -1.99 15.94 -12.85
CA ILE A 152 -2.10 17.16 -12.03
C ILE A 152 -3.56 17.43 -11.67
N SER A 153 -4.48 17.38 -12.65
CA SER A 153 -5.91 17.55 -12.38
C SER A 153 -6.47 16.49 -11.41
N LEU A 154 -5.97 15.26 -11.48
CA LEU A 154 -6.35 14.19 -10.55
C LEU A 154 -5.89 14.53 -9.11
N ILE A 155 -4.65 14.99 -8.92
CA ILE A 155 -4.10 15.41 -7.62
C ILE A 155 -4.94 16.55 -7.02
N GLU A 156 -5.23 17.59 -7.81
CA GLU A 156 -6.04 18.73 -7.37
C GLU A 156 -7.43 18.29 -6.95
N GLU A 157 -8.07 17.42 -7.73
CA GLU A 157 -9.41 16.92 -7.43
C GLU A 157 -9.42 16.00 -6.20
N MET A 158 -8.42 15.12 -6.02
CA MET A 158 -8.27 14.30 -4.82
C MET A 158 -8.15 15.16 -3.55
N ASN A 159 -7.35 16.24 -3.61
CA ASN A 159 -7.26 17.20 -2.51
C ASN A 159 -8.62 17.84 -2.21
N ARG A 160 -9.37 18.22 -3.26
CA ARG A 160 -10.68 18.89 -3.13
C ARG A 160 -11.74 18.01 -2.49
N ILE A 161 -11.79 16.73 -2.86
CA ILE A 161 -12.80 15.79 -2.36
C ILE A 161 -12.42 15.09 -1.05
N GLY A 162 -11.19 15.30 -0.55
CA GLY A 162 -10.71 14.66 0.67
C GLY A 162 -10.32 13.19 0.45
N MET A 163 -9.46 12.95 -0.53
CA MET A 163 -8.84 11.64 -0.79
C MET A 163 -7.34 11.75 -0.56
N LEU A 164 -6.76 10.78 0.16
CA LEU A 164 -5.33 10.71 0.41
C LEU A 164 -4.58 10.28 -0.86
N ILE A 165 -3.56 11.05 -1.20
CA ILE A 165 -2.69 10.80 -2.34
C ILE A 165 -1.54 9.90 -1.91
N ASP A 166 -1.33 8.82 -2.64
CA ASP A 166 -0.22 7.89 -2.46
C ASP A 166 0.76 8.01 -3.64
N LEU A 167 2.04 8.23 -3.33
CA LEU A 167 3.12 8.43 -4.30
C LEU A 167 4.01 7.19 -4.46
N THR A 168 3.63 6.06 -3.90
CA THR A 168 4.36 4.79 -4.05
C THR A 168 4.50 4.41 -5.51
N HIS A 169 5.62 3.81 -5.88
CA HIS A 169 5.96 3.34 -7.23
C HIS A 169 6.11 4.42 -8.31
N LEU A 170 6.11 5.70 -7.98
CA LEU A 170 6.30 6.76 -8.97
C LEU A 170 7.79 6.91 -9.35
N ASN A 171 8.07 7.26 -10.62
CA ASN A 171 9.40 7.75 -10.97
C ASN A 171 9.64 9.16 -10.37
N ASP A 172 10.90 9.63 -10.37
CA ASP A 172 11.26 10.91 -9.75
C ASP A 172 10.45 12.09 -10.31
N ALA A 173 10.33 12.18 -11.62
CA ALA A 173 9.64 13.30 -12.27
C ALA A 173 8.16 13.36 -11.85
N THR A 174 7.44 12.24 -11.93
CA THR A 174 6.03 12.18 -11.50
C THR A 174 5.88 12.44 -9.99
N PHE A 175 6.79 11.92 -9.18
CA PHE A 175 6.77 12.10 -7.74
C PHE A 175 6.86 13.59 -7.35
N PHE A 176 7.84 14.32 -7.90
CA PHE A 176 8.02 15.73 -7.58
C PHE A 176 6.92 16.61 -8.15
N ASP A 177 6.43 16.33 -9.37
CA ASP A 177 5.26 17.01 -9.94
C ASP A 177 4.02 16.85 -9.05
N CYS A 178 3.77 15.64 -8.53
CA CYS A 178 2.64 15.37 -7.64
C CYS A 178 2.78 16.06 -6.29
N ILE A 179 3.99 16.09 -5.69
CA ILE A 179 4.24 16.84 -4.45
C ILE A 179 4.02 18.33 -4.64
N GLU A 180 4.47 18.90 -5.77
CA GLU A 180 4.28 20.32 -6.05
C GLU A 180 2.79 20.66 -6.25
N ALA A 181 2.03 19.79 -6.91
CA ALA A 181 0.60 19.98 -7.16
C ALA A 181 -0.28 19.78 -5.91
N SER A 182 0.19 18.99 -4.93
CA SER A 182 -0.61 18.68 -3.75
C SER A 182 -0.66 19.82 -2.74
N SER A 183 -1.87 20.25 -2.39
CA SER A 183 -2.12 21.23 -1.32
C SER A 183 -2.29 20.61 0.06
N LYS A 184 -2.23 19.28 0.17
CA LYS A 184 -2.38 18.51 1.41
C LYS A 184 -1.20 17.55 1.59
N PRO A 185 -0.96 17.03 2.81
CA PRO A 185 0.00 15.98 3.02
C PRO A 185 -0.28 14.76 2.15
N VAL A 186 0.79 14.13 1.66
CA VAL A 186 0.74 12.90 0.85
C VAL A 186 1.40 11.74 1.60
N ILE A 187 1.23 10.51 1.12
CA ILE A 187 1.98 9.37 1.63
C ILE A 187 2.80 8.71 0.52
N VAL A 188 3.81 7.96 0.92
CA VAL A 188 4.29 6.77 0.26
C VAL A 188 3.81 5.61 1.12
N SER A 189 2.84 4.85 0.63
CA SER A 189 2.14 3.87 1.48
C SER A 189 3.03 2.71 1.91
N HIS A 190 4.01 2.31 1.08
CA HIS A 190 4.98 1.26 1.33
C HIS A 190 6.22 1.48 0.47
N ASP A 191 7.39 1.51 1.10
CA ASP A 191 8.68 1.60 0.40
C ASP A 191 9.85 1.47 1.39
N GLY A 192 11.03 1.14 0.87
CA GLY A 192 12.30 1.22 1.59
C GLY A 192 13.06 2.51 1.29
N VAL A 193 14.36 2.56 1.62
CA VAL A 193 15.24 3.72 1.34
C VAL A 193 16.51 3.31 0.60
N GLN A 194 16.89 4.06 -0.43
CA GLN A 194 18.04 3.76 -1.30
C GLN A 194 19.38 3.79 -0.57
N ALA A 195 19.50 4.61 0.46
CA ALA A 195 20.73 4.70 1.24
C ALA A 195 21.07 3.41 1.97
N VAL A 196 20.06 2.62 2.37
CA VAL A 196 20.23 1.32 3.02
C VAL A 196 20.23 0.20 1.99
N CYS A 197 19.25 0.17 1.10
CA CYS A 197 19.17 -0.81 0.02
C CYS A 197 18.99 -0.09 -1.33
N PRO A 198 20.02 -0.04 -2.20
CA PRO A 198 19.94 0.66 -3.47
C PRO A 198 19.09 -0.11 -4.50
N SER A 199 17.77 0.04 -4.37
CA SER A 199 16.75 -0.39 -5.32
C SER A 199 16.15 0.82 -6.04
N GLU A 200 15.71 0.64 -7.29
CA GLU A 200 15.00 1.70 -8.03
C GLU A 200 13.62 2.00 -7.43
N CYS A 201 13.01 1.04 -6.75
CA CYS A 201 11.75 1.23 -6.04
C CYS A 201 11.93 2.11 -4.80
N ASN A 202 13.02 1.93 -4.06
CA ASN A 202 13.27 2.62 -2.79
C ASN A 202 13.43 4.13 -2.92
N LEU A 203 13.06 4.82 -1.85
CA LEU A 203 13.09 6.29 -1.77
C LEU A 203 14.50 6.86 -1.68
N SER A 204 14.80 7.86 -2.49
CA SER A 204 15.98 8.68 -2.33
C SER A 204 15.84 9.68 -1.17
N ASP A 205 16.96 10.18 -0.65
CA ASP A 205 16.97 11.23 0.37
C ASP A 205 16.21 12.50 -0.05
N ASP A 206 16.24 12.84 -1.34
CA ASP A 206 15.50 14.00 -1.83
C ASP A 206 14.00 13.80 -1.79
N ARG A 207 13.52 12.59 -2.08
CA ARG A 207 12.10 12.22 -1.88
C ARG A 207 11.72 12.27 -0.40
N LEU A 208 12.56 11.74 0.48
CA LEU A 208 12.32 11.78 1.94
C LEU A 208 12.23 13.22 2.45
N ARG A 209 13.16 14.10 2.05
CA ARG A 209 13.10 15.53 2.39
C ARG A 209 11.82 16.21 1.87
N ALA A 210 11.39 15.85 0.67
CA ALA A 210 10.18 16.40 0.07
C ALA A 210 8.93 15.95 0.84
N ILE A 211 8.82 14.68 1.24
CA ILE A 211 7.75 14.17 2.11
C ILE A 211 7.72 14.90 3.45
N GLY A 212 8.88 15.01 4.12
CA GLY A 212 8.97 15.73 5.39
C GLY A 212 8.52 17.19 5.28
N LYS A 213 8.94 17.89 4.22
CA LYS A 213 8.54 19.28 3.96
C LYS A 213 7.04 19.42 3.63
N ASN A 214 6.44 18.43 2.94
CA ASN A 214 5.02 18.39 2.63
C ASN A 214 4.15 18.10 3.85
N GLY A 215 4.71 17.58 4.94
CA GLY A 215 3.97 17.13 6.12
C GLY A 215 3.43 15.70 5.98
N GLY A 216 3.84 14.98 4.96
CA GLY A 216 3.39 13.64 4.64
C GLY A 216 3.97 12.54 5.52
N GLY A 217 3.92 11.30 5.03
CA GLY A 217 4.45 10.13 5.72
C GLY A 217 4.87 9.01 4.79
N VAL A 218 5.82 8.19 5.27
CA VAL A 218 6.33 6.99 4.60
C VAL A 218 5.91 5.77 5.40
N GLY A 219 5.23 4.82 4.78
CA GLY A 219 4.97 3.49 5.33
C GLY A 219 6.17 2.59 5.04
N MET A 220 6.81 2.08 6.08
CA MET A 220 7.94 1.15 5.94
C MET A 220 7.45 -0.24 5.60
N GLU A 221 7.95 -0.81 4.51
CA GLU A 221 7.60 -2.14 4.03
C GLU A 221 8.48 -3.25 4.64
N ILE A 222 8.12 -4.52 4.34
CA ILE A 222 8.86 -5.72 4.79
C ILE A 222 9.26 -6.64 3.63
N VAL A 223 9.32 -6.12 2.42
CA VAL A 223 9.69 -6.89 1.21
C VAL A 223 11.20 -7.08 1.15
N LYS A 224 11.68 -8.33 1.16
CA LYS A 224 13.11 -8.68 1.26
C LYS A 224 14.00 -8.00 0.24
N THR A 225 13.56 -7.94 -1.01
CA THR A 225 14.33 -7.35 -2.12
C THR A 225 14.56 -5.86 -1.97
N GLU A 226 13.66 -5.20 -1.28
CA GLU A 226 13.72 -3.76 -1.02
C GLU A 226 14.44 -3.43 0.29
N LEU A 227 14.60 -4.43 1.18
CA LEU A 227 15.31 -4.26 2.45
C LEU A 227 16.80 -4.58 2.35
N VAL A 228 17.16 -5.67 1.64
CA VAL A 228 18.56 -6.10 1.48
C VAL A 228 18.82 -6.50 0.04
N ARG A 229 19.68 -5.76 -0.62
CA ARG A 229 20.02 -5.99 -2.03
C ARG A 229 20.62 -7.38 -2.25
N GLY A 230 20.04 -8.12 -3.18
CA GLY A 230 20.53 -9.45 -3.56
C GLY A 230 20.27 -10.53 -2.51
N SER A 231 19.42 -10.28 -1.51
CA SER A 231 19.08 -11.28 -0.49
C SER A 231 18.51 -12.57 -1.08
N GLN A 232 17.83 -12.49 -2.20
CA GLN A 232 17.27 -13.66 -2.89
C GLN A 232 18.36 -14.54 -3.54
N GLU A 233 19.40 -13.94 -4.09
CA GLU A 233 20.52 -14.63 -4.76
C GLU A 233 21.52 -15.16 -3.73
N THR A 234 21.77 -14.40 -2.68
CA THR A 234 22.76 -14.74 -1.64
C THR A 234 22.23 -15.70 -0.59
N GLY A 235 20.89 -15.76 -0.43
CA GLY A 235 20.24 -16.47 0.67
C GLY A 235 20.46 -15.81 2.03
N GLU A 236 20.79 -14.52 2.04
CA GLU A 236 20.95 -13.73 3.26
C GLU A 236 19.60 -13.64 4.00
N LEU A 237 19.63 -13.86 5.30
CA LEU A 237 18.43 -13.70 6.13
C LEU A 237 18.09 -12.22 6.27
N VAL A 238 16.85 -11.89 6.01
CA VAL A 238 16.31 -10.52 6.15
C VAL A 238 15.37 -10.51 7.34
N THR A 239 15.72 -9.73 8.35
CA THR A 239 15.03 -9.65 9.63
C THR A 239 14.46 -8.24 9.87
N PHE A 240 13.75 -8.06 10.96
CA PHE A 240 13.27 -6.73 11.37
C PHE A 240 14.37 -5.75 11.76
N ASP A 241 15.60 -6.19 12.07
CA ASP A 241 16.72 -5.25 12.21
C ASP A 241 16.96 -4.46 10.92
N ASN A 242 16.85 -5.14 9.76
CA ASN A 242 16.96 -4.45 8.48
C ASN A 242 15.82 -3.44 8.27
N VAL A 243 14.58 -3.78 8.67
CA VAL A 243 13.45 -2.83 8.64
C VAL A 243 13.74 -1.60 9.50
N ILE A 244 14.28 -1.81 10.72
CA ILE A 244 14.61 -0.70 11.62
C ILE A 244 15.76 0.16 11.08
N ASP A 245 16.73 -0.39 10.37
CA ASP A 245 17.79 0.38 9.70
C ASP A 245 17.20 1.37 8.68
N HIS A 246 16.19 0.94 7.91
CA HIS A 246 15.45 1.83 7.02
C HIS A 246 14.65 2.90 7.78
N ILE A 247 13.95 2.52 8.86
CA ILE A 247 13.22 3.46 9.73
C ILE A 247 14.17 4.52 10.30
N ASP A 248 15.33 4.13 10.81
CA ASP A 248 16.35 5.04 11.32
C ASP A 248 16.75 6.09 10.28
N HIS A 249 16.97 5.66 9.04
CA HIS A 249 17.32 6.57 7.95
C HIS A 249 16.16 7.52 7.58
N ILE A 250 14.91 7.03 7.54
CA ILE A 250 13.74 7.90 7.33
C ILE A 250 13.65 8.95 8.43
N VAL A 251 13.86 8.55 9.69
CA VAL A 251 13.84 9.47 10.84
C VAL A 251 14.96 10.50 10.75
N GLU A 252 16.16 10.09 10.32
CA GLU A 252 17.29 11.02 10.14
C GLU A 252 17.01 12.08 9.06
N ILE A 253 16.41 11.70 7.94
CA ILE A 253 16.24 12.59 6.77
C ILE A 253 14.92 13.35 6.80
N ALA A 254 13.81 12.69 7.08
CA ALA A 254 12.47 13.28 7.04
C ALA A 254 11.97 13.70 8.43
N GLY A 255 12.45 13.06 9.49
CA GLY A 255 12.03 13.29 10.88
C GLY A 255 11.06 12.23 11.41
N ILE A 256 11.01 12.10 12.73
CA ILE A 256 10.22 11.09 13.44
C ILE A 256 8.70 11.18 13.18
N ASP A 257 8.21 12.33 12.77
CA ASP A 257 6.79 12.57 12.49
C ASP A 257 6.35 12.10 11.10
N HIS A 258 7.27 11.54 10.29
CA HIS A 258 7.06 11.22 8.89
C HIS A 258 7.26 9.75 8.54
N VAL A 259 7.34 8.85 9.51
CA VAL A 259 7.47 7.39 9.30
C VAL A 259 6.34 6.65 9.96
N GLY A 260 5.86 5.61 9.31
CA GLY A 260 4.82 4.70 9.79
C GLY A 260 5.03 3.28 9.26
N LEU A 261 4.02 2.43 9.37
CA LEU A 261 4.05 1.07 8.85
C LEU A 261 3.20 0.97 7.59
N GLY A 262 3.79 0.40 6.54
CA GLY A 262 3.15 0.09 5.28
C GLY A 262 3.69 -1.25 4.78
N LEU A 263 3.31 -2.33 5.41
CA LEU A 263 4.02 -3.61 5.35
C LEU A 263 4.03 -4.27 3.96
N ASP A 264 3.18 -3.84 3.04
CA ASP A 264 2.94 -4.49 1.73
C ASP A 264 2.73 -6.00 1.89
N TYR A 265 1.96 -6.38 2.92
CA TYR A 265 1.78 -7.78 3.28
C TYR A 265 0.79 -8.48 2.33
N ASP A 266 1.26 -9.55 1.71
CA ASP A 266 0.43 -10.43 0.89
C ASP A 266 0.63 -11.90 1.29
N ASN A 267 -0.45 -12.67 1.32
CA ASN A 267 -0.40 -14.11 1.64
C ASN A 267 -0.02 -14.93 0.40
N PHE A 268 1.20 -14.75 -0.06
CA PHE A 268 1.75 -15.26 -1.31
C PHE A 268 1.71 -16.79 -1.50
N PRO A 269 1.86 -17.66 -0.48
CA PRO A 269 1.86 -19.10 -0.72
C PRO A 269 0.60 -19.63 -1.39
N LEU A 270 -0.59 -19.12 -1.01
CA LEU A 270 -1.84 -19.50 -1.64
C LEU A 270 -1.97 -18.86 -3.03
N VAL A 271 -1.68 -17.57 -3.12
CA VAL A 271 -1.73 -16.79 -4.35
C VAL A 271 -0.79 -17.37 -5.41
N ARG A 272 0.46 -17.67 -5.05
CA ARG A 272 1.46 -18.23 -5.98
C ARG A 272 1.02 -19.53 -6.63
N ASN A 273 0.45 -20.46 -5.86
CA ASN A 273 0.03 -21.75 -6.38
C ASN A 273 -1.17 -21.65 -7.32
N VAL A 274 -2.14 -20.81 -6.98
CA VAL A 274 -3.33 -20.57 -7.82
C VAL A 274 -2.96 -19.77 -9.05
N HIS A 275 -2.10 -18.79 -8.91
CA HIS A 275 -1.63 -17.95 -10.00
C HIS A 275 -0.89 -18.76 -11.09
N ARG A 276 0.02 -19.68 -10.70
CA ARG A 276 0.64 -20.61 -11.66
C ARG A 276 -0.38 -21.47 -12.42
N ALA A 277 -1.50 -21.82 -11.76
CA ALA A 277 -2.54 -22.63 -12.39
C ALA A 277 -3.46 -21.83 -13.30
N MET A 278 -3.63 -20.52 -13.05
CA MET A 278 -4.59 -19.66 -13.76
C MET A 278 -3.97 -18.76 -14.83
N CYS A 279 -2.67 -18.51 -14.82
CA CYS A 279 -1.99 -17.70 -15.84
C CYS A 279 -1.35 -18.59 -16.92
N PRO A 280 -1.97 -18.67 -18.11
CA PRO A 280 -1.44 -19.51 -19.21
C PRO A 280 -0.26 -18.86 -19.98
N PHE A 281 0.19 -17.66 -19.60
CA PHE A 281 1.29 -16.98 -20.27
C PHE A 281 2.59 -17.11 -19.46
N PRO A 282 3.48 -18.06 -19.81
CA PRO A 282 4.83 -18.09 -19.25
C PRO A 282 5.55 -16.81 -19.69
N GLY A 283 6.05 -16.05 -18.73
CA GLY A 283 6.89 -14.89 -18.97
C GLY A 283 6.36 -13.53 -18.52
N SER A 284 5.05 -13.33 -18.35
CA SER A 284 4.52 -12.03 -17.89
C SER A 284 4.60 -11.83 -16.36
N ILE A 285 4.72 -12.92 -15.61
CA ILE A 285 4.80 -12.91 -14.14
C ILE A 285 6.04 -13.65 -13.65
N GLU A 286 6.55 -14.63 -14.40
CA GLU A 286 7.86 -15.18 -14.09
C GLU A 286 8.93 -14.09 -14.08
N GLY A 287 8.83 -13.01 -14.86
CA GLY A 287 9.72 -11.87 -14.80
C GLY A 287 9.62 -11.08 -13.48
N PHE A 288 8.44 -10.95 -12.92
CA PHE A 288 8.22 -10.27 -11.64
C PHE A 288 8.56 -11.16 -10.43
N TYR A 289 8.40 -12.49 -10.57
CA TYR A 289 8.63 -13.46 -9.50
C TYR A 289 9.77 -14.45 -9.79
N THR A 290 10.50 -14.33 -10.91
CA THR A 290 11.57 -15.28 -11.30
C THR A 290 12.82 -15.19 -10.41
N GLY A 291 12.93 -14.19 -9.58
CA GLY A 291 13.99 -14.13 -8.57
C GLY A 291 13.56 -14.62 -7.20
N ILE A 292 12.26 -14.85 -6.94
CA ILE A 292 11.80 -15.25 -5.61
C ILE A 292 12.11 -16.74 -5.39
N PRO A 293 13.04 -17.10 -4.49
CA PRO A 293 13.31 -18.49 -4.14
C PRO A 293 12.01 -19.17 -3.71
N LYS A 294 12.04 -20.49 -3.57
CA LYS A 294 10.93 -21.31 -3.05
C LYS A 294 10.62 -20.97 -1.56
N GLY A 295 10.55 -19.72 -1.22
CA GLY A 295 10.30 -19.16 0.09
C GLY A 295 9.37 -17.96 -0.04
N ASP A 296 9.06 -17.41 1.07
CA ASP A 296 8.35 -16.16 1.24
C ASP A 296 9.22 -14.99 0.74
N HIS A 297 8.63 -13.95 0.15
CA HIS A 297 9.35 -12.73 -0.22
C HIS A 297 9.40 -11.73 0.96
N MET A 298 8.66 -12.02 2.03
CA MET A 298 8.68 -11.26 3.27
C MET A 298 9.92 -11.58 4.12
N THR A 299 10.16 -10.78 5.13
CA THR A 299 11.21 -11.04 6.15
C THR A 299 11.01 -12.40 6.81
N GLU A 300 12.10 -13.00 7.30
CA GLU A 300 12.03 -14.24 8.06
C GLU A 300 11.53 -14.03 9.49
N ASP A 301 11.55 -12.80 10.00
CA ASP A 301 11.22 -12.49 11.39
C ASP A 301 10.57 -11.12 11.52
N PRO A 302 9.25 -11.04 11.78
CA PRO A 302 8.28 -12.14 11.76
C PRO A 302 7.92 -12.54 10.33
N ASN A 303 7.47 -13.76 10.16
CA ASN A 303 7.12 -14.31 8.85
C ASN A 303 5.64 -14.17 8.47
N ASP A 304 4.82 -13.59 9.34
CA ASP A 304 3.42 -13.27 9.07
C ASP A 304 2.94 -12.03 9.84
N ILE A 305 1.83 -11.45 9.39
CA ILE A 305 1.21 -10.26 10.00
C ILE A 305 0.78 -10.48 11.47
N SER A 306 0.61 -11.73 11.91
CA SER A 306 0.23 -12.05 13.29
C SER A 306 1.35 -11.75 14.30
N GLU A 307 2.55 -11.53 13.83
CA GLU A 307 3.73 -11.19 14.63
C GLU A 307 4.10 -9.71 14.58
N GLY A 308 3.23 -8.87 13.97
CA GLY A 308 3.45 -7.42 13.81
C GLY A 308 3.77 -6.66 15.11
N TYR A 309 3.35 -7.18 16.27
CA TYR A 309 3.71 -6.62 17.57
C TYR A 309 5.23 -6.65 17.85
N VAL A 310 5.97 -7.55 17.19
CA VAL A 310 7.43 -7.68 17.33
C VAL A 310 8.15 -6.43 16.85
N ILE A 311 7.58 -5.68 15.89
CA ILE A 311 8.14 -4.40 15.45
C ILE A 311 8.36 -3.46 16.64
N ALA A 312 7.41 -3.41 17.57
CA ALA A 312 7.55 -2.59 18.77
C ALA A 312 8.75 -3.01 19.64
N GLU A 313 9.03 -4.32 19.75
CA GLU A 313 10.17 -4.84 20.52
C GLU A 313 11.49 -4.43 19.86
N TYR A 314 11.60 -4.48 18.54
CA TYR A 314 12.79 -4.02 17.82
C TYR A 314 13.02 -2.51 17.99
N LEU A 315 11.95 -1.70 17.91
CA LEU A 315 12.03 -0.25 18.15
C LEU A 315 12.50 0.08 19.58
N VAL A 316 11.98 -0.65 20.60
CA VAL A 316 12.44 -0.53 21.99
C VAL A 316 13.93 -0.89 22.09
N ASN A 317 14.36 -2.00 21.50
CA ASN A 317 15.76 -2.43 21.53
C ASN A 317 16.69 -1.44 20.80
N ARG A 318 16.21 -0.75 19.76
CA ARG A 318 16.94 0.31 19.04
C ARG A 318 17.04 1.61 19.88
N GLY A 319 16.21 1.77 20.90
CA GLY A 319 16.26 2.90 21.86
C GLY A 319 15.26 4.02 21.56
N TYR A 320 14.25 3.78 20.75
CA TYR A 320 13.15 4.72 20.55
C TYR A 320 12.36 4.93 21.84
N SER A 321 11.91 6.17 22.08
CA SER A 321 11.02 6.46 23.21
C SER A 321 9.61 5.88 22.96
N ASP A 322 8.85 5.60 24.03
CA ASP A 322 7.46 5.13 23.92
C ASP A 322 6.61 6.04 23.01
N ASN A 323 6.83 7.37 23.12
CA ASN A 323 6.11 8.34 22.30
C ASN A 323 6.47 8.21 20.80
N ASP A 324 7.76 8.02 20.49
CA ASP A 324 8.21 7.85 19.10
C ASP A 324 7.72 6.50 18.52
N ILE A 325 7.71 5.45 19.33
CA ILE A 325 7.15 4.16 18.95
C ILE A 325 5.66 4.29 18.61
N LEU A 326 4.87 4.98 19.42
CA LEU A 326 3.46 5.22 19.12
C LEU A 326 3.24 6.03 17.83
N LYS A 327 4.12 6.97 17.52
CA LYS A 327 4.10 7.69 16.24
C LYS A 327 4.33 6.74 15.07
N ILE A 328 5.38 5.92 15.11
CA ILE A 328 5.74 4.96 14.07
C ILE A 328 4.63 3.91 13.88
N LEU A 329 4.08 3.36 14.96
CA LEU A 329 3.08 2.31 14.92
C LEU A 329 1.69 2.76 14.42
N GLY A 330 1.53 4.03 14.04
CA GLY A 330 0.31 4.50 13.39
C GLY A 330 -0.04 5.96 13.68
N GLY A 331 0.51 6.60 14.73
CA GLY A 331 0.19 7.98 15.08
C GLY A 331 0.44 8.95 13.93
N ASN A 332 1.56 8.80 13.23
CA ASN A 332 1.92 9.65 12.10
C ASN A 332 0.96 9.51 10.90
N LEU A 333 0.61 8.28 10.53
CA LEU A 333 -0.34 8.04 9.43
C LEU A 333 -1.75 8.48 9.80
N MET A 334 -2.16 8.32 11.06
CA MET A 334 -3.43 8.87 11.55
C MET A 334 -3.48 10.39 11.47
N ARG A 335 -2.38 11.11 11.76
CA ARG A 335 -2.28 12.56 11.57
C ARG A 335 -2.49 12.93 10.09
N VAL A 336 -1.81 12.24 9.18
CA VAL A 336 -1.98 12.49 7.74
C VAL A 336 -3.42 12.24 7.30
N LEU A 337 -4.07 11.17 7.78
CA LEU A 337 -5.48 10.90 7.51
C LEU A 337 -6.40 12.02 8.04
N GLU A 338 -6.15 12.55 9.24
CA GLU A 338 -6.93 13.67 9.79
C GLU A 338 -6.85 14.92 8.92
N GLU A 339 -5.68 15.23 8.39
CA GLU A 339 -5.45 16.41 7.55
C GLU A 339 -6.02 16.24 6.12
N THR A 340 -6.25 14.99 5.68
CA THR A 340 -6.64 14.70 4.30
C THR A 340 -8.10 14.30 4.16
N ILE A 341 -8.54 13.27 4.89
CA ILE A 341 -9.91 12.72 4.76
C ILE A 341 -10.87 13.18 5.89
N GLY A 342 -10.37 13.83 6.95
CA GLY A 342 -11.17 14.43 8.02
C GLY A 342 -11.58 13.49 9.14
#